data_c263c8123742b19768069df7e42121f3
#
_entry.id   c263c8123742b19768069df7e42121f3
#
_cell.length_a   1.000
_cell.length_b   1.000
_cell.length_c   1.000
_cell.angle_alpha   90.00
_cell.angle_beta   90.00
_cell.angle_gamma   90.00
#
_symmetry.space_group_name_H-M   'P 1'
#
loop_
_entity.id
_entity.type
_entity.pdbx_description
1 polymer ?
#
loop_
_entity_poly.entity_id
_entity_poly.type
_entity_poly.pdbx_seq_one_letter_code
_entity_poly.pdbx_strand_id
1 'polypeptide(L)'
;HGELKKVRSSRNPDLIYDLDGWELKLGTKAEDGSILRPHIVWFGESVPNIEPAIDLVQQADILVIIGTSLAVYPAASLLHYAPAGCRILLIDPKIPESVKNSKIEFIEKGASEGVQILKEKLKNK
;
A
#
# COMPACT_ATOMS: atom_id res chain seq x y z
N HIS A 1 -0.51 -5.69 1.17
CA HIS A 1 -1.77 -6.33 1.56
C HIS A 1 -1.98 -7.72 0.90
N GLY A 2 -0.95 -8.33 0.31
CA GLY A 2 -0.99 -9.65 -0.31
C GLY A 2 -1.06 -9.63 -1.83
N GLU A 3 -1.45 -10.76 -2.42
CA GLU A 3 -1.47 -10.97 -3.86
C GLU A 3 -2.75 -11.71 -4.29
N LEU A 4 -3.43 -11.20 -5.34
CA LEU A 4 -4.67 -11.79 -5.84
C LEU A 4 -4.48 -13.16 -6.50
N LYS A 5 -3.28 -13.45 -6.99
CA LYS A 5 -2.92 -14.73 -7.63
C LYS A 5 -2.37 -15.77 -6.65
N LYS A 6 -2.49 -15.51 -5.34
CA LYS A 6 -2.06 -16.44 -4.30
C LYS A 6 -3.17 -16.76 -3.32
N VAL A 7 -3.08 -17.94 -2.75
CA VAL A 7 -3.93 -18.42 -1.65
C VAL A 7 -3.05 -18.89 -0.50
N ARG A 8 -3.57 -18.93 0.71
CA ARG A 8 -2.84 -19.39 1.89
C ARG A 8 -3.71 -20.23 2.81
N SER A 9 -3.08 -21.02 3.66
CA SER A 9 -3.75 -21.68 4.78
C SER A 9 -4.43 -20.64 5.69
N SER A 10 -5.61 -20.99 6.19
CA SER A 10 -6.32 -20.17 7.17
C SER A 10 -5.71 -20.25 8.58
N ARG A 11 -4.83 -21.23 8.84
CA ARG A 11 -4.16 -21.44 10.14
C ARG A 11 -2.69 -21.06 10.11
N ASN A 12 -1.97 -21.46 9.06
CA ASN A 12 -0.55 -21.19 8.92
C ASN A 12 -0.31 -20.18 7.78
N PRO A 13 -0.01 -18.91 8.09
CA PRO A 13 0.19 -17.88 7.08
C PRO A 13 1.40 -18.11 6.16
N ASP A 14 2.34 -18.98 6.55
CA ASP A 14 3.53 -19.28 5.77
C ASP A 14 3.27 -20.32 4.66
N LEU A 15 2.16 -21.06 4.75
CA LEU A 15 1.72 -21.98 3.71
C LEU A 15 0.96 -21.20 2.62
N ILE A 16 1.72 -20.74 1.63
CA ILE A 16 1.24 -19.92 0.51
C ILE A 16 1.40 -20.72 -0.78
N TYR A 17 0.38 -20.67 -1.64
CA TYR A 17 0.32 -21.38 -2.91
C TYR A 17 -0.08 -20.43 -4.03
N ASP A 18 0.38 -20.67 -5.25
CA ASP A 18 -0.13 -19.99 -6.42
C ASP A 18 -1.57 -20.46 -6.74
N LEU A 19 -2.42 -19.52 -7.09
CA LEU A 19 -3.78 -19.81 -7.53
C LEU A 19 -3.76 -20.13 -9.03
N ASP A 20 -4.06 -21.38 -9.36
CA ASP A 20 -4.25 -21.78 -10.74
C ASP A 20 -5.59 -21.22 -11.26
N GLY A 21 -5.50 -20.39 -12.31
CA GLY A 21 -6.66 -19.71 -12.87
C GLY A 21 -7.09 -18.45 -12.06
N TRP A 22 -8.40 -18.31 -11.81
CA TRP A 22 -9.01 -17.13 -11.19
C TRP A 22 -9.95 -17.46 -10.03
N GLU A 23 -10.24 -18.73 -9.81
CA GLU A 23 -11.22 -19.20 -8.85
C GLU A 23 -10.57 -20.05 -7.75
N LEU A 24 -10.85 -19.71 -6.50
CA LEU A 24 -10.62 -20.58 -5.35
C LEU A 24 -11.93 -21.28 -4.98
N LYS A 25 -12.02 -22.59 -5.21
CA LYS A 25 -13.23 -23.37 -4.83
C LYS A 25 -13.39 -23.41 -3.33
N LEU A 26 -14.61 -23.17 -2.88
CA LEU A 26 -14.95 -23.21 -1.46
C LEU A 26 -14.63 -24.59 -0.85
N GLY A 27 -13.97 -24.59 0.30
CA GLY A 27 -13.59 -25.82 1.00
C GLY A 27 -12.29 -26.47 0.54
N THR A 28 -11.58 -25.90 -0.45
CA THR A 28 -10.24 -26.36 -0.82
C THR A 28 -9.31 -26.27 0.39
N LYS A 29 -8.49 -27.33 0.60
CA LYS A 29 -7.63 -27.44 1.78
C LYS A 29 -6.16 -27.23 1.45
N ALA A 30 -5.45 -26.67 2.43
CA ALA A 30 -3.99 -26.63 2.47
C ALA A 30 -3.40 -27.96 2.95
N GLU A 31 -2.08 -28.11 2.90
CA GLU A 31 -1.35 -29.30 3.39
C GLU A 31 -1.56 -29.56 4.88
N ASP A 32 -1.79 -28.54 5.67
CA ASP A 32 -2.09 -28.63 7.11
C ASP A 32 -3.56 -29.03 7.39
N GLY A 33 -4.34 -29.34 6.36
CA GLY A 33 -5.74 -29.73 6.43
C GLY A 33 -6.71 -28.56 6.70
N SER A 34 -6.22 -27.33 6.86
CA SER A 34 -7.05 -26.14 7.00
C SER A 34 -7.65 -25.69 5.66
N ILE A 35 -8.65 -24.83 5.70
CA ILE A 35 -9.24 -24.26 4.48
C ILE A 35 -8.28 -23.24 3.88
N LEU A 36 -8.13 -23.26 2.56
CA LEU A 36 -7.45 -22.20 1.83
C LEU A 36 -8.31 -20.94 1.77
N ARG A 37 -7.64 -19.80 1.87
CA ARG A 37 -8.24 -18.47 1.70
C ARG A 37 -7.38 -17.64 0.74
N PRO A 38 -7.91 -16.57 0.13
CA PRO A 38 -7.08 -15.63 -0.63
C PRO A 38 -5.92 -15.11 0.21
N HIS A 39 -4.74 -14.98 -0.40
CA HIS A 39 -3.56 -14.42 0.24
C HIS A 39 -3.65 -12.89 0.28
N ILE A 40 -4.62 -12.39 1.00
CA ILE A 40 -4.92 -10.96 1.18
C ILE A 40 -5.02 -10.63 2.66
N VAL A 41 -4.69 -9.39 3.02
CA VAL A 41 -4.93 -8.84 4.37
C VAL A 41 -6.30 -8.20 4.38
N TRP A 42 -7.18 -8.66 5.26
CA TRP A 42 -8.51 -8.11 5.47
C TRP A 42 -8.49 -7.04 6.57
N PHE A 43 -9.56 -6.23 6.62
CA PHE A 43 -9.75 -5.31 7.74
C PHE A 43 -9.78 -6.07 9.07
N GLY A 44 -9.06 -5.54 10.07
CA GLY A 44 -8.90 -6.17 11.38
C GLY A 44 -7.75 -7.18 11.49
N GLU A 45 -7.10 -7.53 10.37
CA GLU A 45 -5.90 -8.38 10.38
C GLU A 45 -4.62 -7.54 10.44
N SER A 46 -3.56 -8.13 11.01
CA SER A 46 -2.22 -7.56 10.97
C SER A 46 -1.74 -7.37 9.52
N VAL A 47 -1.07 -6.27 9.24
CA VAL A 47 -0.43 -5.98 7.96
C VAL A 47 1.05 -6.37 8.06
N PRO A 48 1.49 -7.54 7.55
CA PRO A 48 2.84 -8.06 7.79
C PRO A 48 3.95 -7.15 7.26
N ASN A 49 3.68 -6.46 6.15
CA ASN A 49 4.67 -5.62 5.48
C ASN A 49 4.67 -4.16 5.95
N ILE A 50 4.02 -3.83 7.06
CA ILE A 50 4.02 -2.45 7.56
C ILE A 50 5.39 -2.05 8.12
N GLU A 51 6.04 -2.95 8.86
CA GLU A 51 7.38 -2.69 9.42
C GLU A 51 8.44 -2.51 8.32
N PRO A 52 8.59 -3.42 7.34
CA PRO A 52 9.48 -3.19 6.21
C PRO A 52 9.16 -1.91 5.42
N ALA A 53 7.87 -1.53 5.32
CA ALA A 53 7.49 -0.28 4.67
C ALA A 53 7.92 0.96 5.48
N ILE A 54 7.85 0.91 6.80
CA ILE A 54 8.36 1.97 7.69
C ILE A 54 9.86 2.15 7.46
N ASP A 55 10.65 1.07 7.45
CA ASP A 55 12.09 1.12 7.24
C ASP A 55 12.46 1.78 5.91
N LEU A 56 11.71 1.48 4.85
CA LEU A 56 11.89 2.11 3.54
C LEU A 56 11.54 3.60 3.55
N VAL A 57 10.44 3.97 4.20
CA VAL A 57 10.00 5.37 4.27
C VAL A 57 10.96 6.21 5.10
N GLN A 58 11.54 5.68 6.17
CA GLN A 58 12.52 6.37 7.02
C GLN A 58 13.83 6.71 6.28
N GLN A 59 14.11 6.06 5.18
CA GLN A 59 15.30 6.27 4.36
C GLN A 59 14.99 7.04 3.06
N ALA A 60 13.76 7.51 2.87
CA ALA A 60 13.33 8.13 1.63
C ALA A 60 13.77 9.59 1.52
N ASP A 61 14.40 9.95 0.42
CA ASP A 61 14.59 11.35 0.02
C ASP A 61 13.32 11.94 -0.59
N ILE A 62 12.53 11.11 -1.26
CA ILE A 62 11.27 11.48 -1.89
C ILE A 62 10.21 10.43 -1.57
N LEU A 63 9.09 10.85 -1.01
CA LEU A 63 7.90 10.03 -0.78
C LEU A 63 6.78 10.49 -1.70
N VAL A 64 6.30 9.58 -2.55
CA VAL A 64 5.17 9.87 -3.46
C VAL A 64 3.95 9.06 -3.02
N ILE A 65 2.85 9.75 -2.80
CA ILE A 65 1.57 9.18 -2.38
C ILE A 65 0.56 9.40 -3.50
N ILE A 66 -0.11 8.34 -3.96
CA ILE A 66 -1.00 8.39 -5.13
C ILE A 66 -2.34 7.72 -4.83
N GLY A 67 -3.44 8.44 -5.08
CA GLY A 67 -4.79 7.87 -5.11
C GLY A 67 -5.27 7.33 -3.76
N THR A 68 -5.04 8.05 -2.67
CA THR A 68 -5.46 7.60 -1.33
C THR A 68 -6.03 8.75 -0.51
N SER A 69 -7.09 8.45 0.23
CA SER A 69 -7.67 9.39 1.21
C SER A 69 -6.82 9.59 2.47
N LEU A 70 -5.75 8.79 2.65
CA LEU A 70 -4.95 8.73 3.89
C LEU A 70 -5.81 8.47 5.16
N ALA A 71 -6.92 7.74 5.01
CA ALA A 71 -7.86 7.45 6.10
C ALA A 71 -7.77 6.01 6.61
N VAL A 72 -7.08 5.12 5.88
CA VAL A 72 -6.99 3.68 6.21
C VAL A 72 -5.66 3.38 6.89
N TYR A 73 -5.74 2.96 8.15
CA TYR A 73 -4.59 2.56 8.96
C TYR A 73 -4.35 1.04 8.88
N PRO A 74 -3.08 0.56 9.01
CA PRO A 74 -1.88 1.35 9.38
C PRO A 74 -1.20 2.06 8.19
N ALA A 75 -1.57 1.82 6.93
CA ALA A 75 -0.86 2.37 5.77
C ALA A 75 -0.81 3.93 5.77
N ALA A 76 -1.87 4.60 6.22
CA ALA A 76 -1.90 6.05 6.32
C ALA A 76 -0.83 6.61 7.28
N SER A 77 -0.42 5.85 8.30
CA SER A 77 0.62 6.28 9.25
C SER A 77 2.02 6.33 8.66
N LEU A 78 2.28 5.68 7.53
CA LEU A 78 3.59 5.69 6.86
C LEU A 78 4.09 7.10 6.58
N LEU A 79 3.19 8.04 6.29
CA LEU A 79 3.52 9.45 6.10
C LEU A 79 4.31 10.05 7.27
N HIS A 80 4.01 9.64 8.50
CA HIS A 80 4.63 10.19 9.72
C HIS A 80 6.06 9.69 9.97
N TYR A 81 6.48 8.65 9.25
CA TYR A 81 7.83 8.10 9.35
C TYR A 81 8.82 8.73 8.35
N ALA A 82 8.34 9.58 7.43
CA ALA A 82 9.20 10.26 6.49
C ALA A 82 10.16 11.22 7.23
N PRO A 83 11.48 11.23 6.87
CA PRO A 83 12.46 12.13 7.47
C PRO A 83 12.07 13.60 7.29
N ALA A 84 12.55 14.47 8.18
CA ALA A 84 12.29 15.91 8.10
C ALA A 84 12.74 16.56 6.78
N GLY A 85 13.77 15.99 6.13
CA GLY A 85 14.29 16.43 4.82
C GLY A 85 13.63 15.75 3.62
N CYS A 86 12.74 14.79 3.84
CA CYS A 86 12.06 14.08 2.77
C CYS A 86 11.10 15.01 2.02
N ARG A 87 11.22 15.02 0.70
CA ARG A 87 10.26 15.72 -0.17
C ARG A 87 9.03 14.86 -0.35
N ILE A 88 7.86 15.33 0.08
CA ILE A 88 6.62 14.56 0.04
C ILE A 88 5.69 15.15 -1.02
N LEU A 89 5.23 14.31 -1.95
CA LEU A 89 4.28 14.69 -2.99
C LEU A 89 3.03 13.80 -2.89
N LEU A 90 1.86 14.41 -2.99
CA LEU A 90 0.58 13.70 -3.00
C LEU A 90 -0.18 14.01 -4.29
N ILE A 91 -0.54 12.94 -5.00
CA ILE A 91 -1.33 12.97 -6.23
C ILE A 91 -2.70 12.41 -5.94
N ASP A 92 -3.71 13.25 -5.91
CA ASP A 92 -5.10 12.86 -5.73
C ASP A 92 -6.01 13.95 -6.30
N PRO A 93 -7.13 13.62 -6.94
CA PRO A 93 -8.11 14.64 -7.37
C PRO A 93 -8.69 15.46 -6.23
N LYS A 94 -8.61 14.95 -5.01
CA LYS A 94 -9.14 15.60 -3.81
C LYS A 94 -8.11 15.54 -2.68
N ILE A 95 -7.62 16.70 -2.25
CA ILE A 95 -6.68 16.79 -1.13
C ILE A 95 -7.39 16.37 0.17
N PRO A 96 -6.86 15.35 0.89
CA PRO A 96 -7.41 14.98 2.19
C PRO A 96 -7.28 16.11 3.22
N GLU A 97 -8.34 16.37 3.98
CA GLU A 97 -8.35 17.42 5.01
C GLU A 97 -7.23 17.23 6.05
N SER A 98 -6.91 15.98 6.38
CA SER A 98 -5.89 15.62 7.36
C SER A 98 -4.49 16.14 7.04
N VAL A 99 -4.20 16.48 5.77
CA VAL A 99 -2.88 16.90 5.30
C VAL A 99 -2.83 18.30 4.69
N LYS A 100 -3.95 19.03 4.63
CA LYS A 100 -4.02 20.37 4.02
C LYS A 100 -3.02 21.39 4.55
N ASN A 101 -2.66 21.30 5.81
CA ASN A 101 -1.74 22.23 6.48
C ASN A 101 -0.31 21.66 6.64
N SER A 102 0.02 20.61 5.92
CA SER A 102 1.33 19.94 5.99
C SER A 102 2.29 20.48 4.93
N LYS A 103 3.59 20.15 5.08
CA LYS A 103 4.64 20.47 4.10
C LYS A 103 4.61 19.53 2.87
N ILE A 104 3.42 19.11 2.45
CA ILE A 104 3.23 18.19 1.31
C ILE A 104 2.99 19.01 0.04
N GLU A 105 3.66 18.65 -1.04
CA GLU A 105 3.35 19.20 -2.36
C GLU A 105 2.15 18.44 -2.95
N PHE A 106 1.12 19.18 -3.33
CA PHE A 106 -0.09 18.59 -3.92
C PHE A 106 -0.11 18.69 -5.44
N ILE A 107 -0.56 17.62 -6.08
CA ILE A 107 -0.92 17.57 -7.50
C ILE A 107 -2.39 17.13 -7.56
N GLU A 108 -3.30 18.11 -7.64
CA GLU A 108 -4.76 17.88 -7.67
C GLU A 108 -5.23 17.33 -9.00
N LYS A 109 -4.86 16.09 -9.30
CA LYS A 109 -5.14 15.40 -10.55
C LYS A 109 -5.36 13.91 -10.31
N GLY A 110 -6.04 13.25 -11.23
CA GLY A 110 -6.08 11.80 -11.29
C GLY A 110 -4.67 11.22 -11.48
N ALA A 111 -4.46 9.98 -11.05
CA ALA A 111 -3.14 9.36 -11.01
C ALA A 111 -2.38 9.42 -12.35
N SER A 112 -3.04 9.13 -13.47
CA SER A 112 -2.40 9.10 -14.80
C SER A 112 -1.88 10.48 -15.24
N GLU A 113 -2.66 11.54 -15.03
CA GLU A 113 -2.26 12.92 -15.35
C GLU A 113 -1.24 13.43 -14.33
N GLY A 114 -1.47 13.17 -13.05
CA GLY A 114 -0.62 13.61 -11.96
C GLY A 114 0.79 13.06 -12.03
N VAL A 115 0.96 11.80 -12.47
CA VAL A 115 2.29 11.18 -12.67
C VAL A 115 3.08 11.86 -13.79
N GLN A 116 2.44 12.36 -14.83
CA GLN A 116 3.15 13.12 -15.87
C GLN A 116 3.68 14.46 -15.31
N ILE A 117 2.87 15.16 -14.50
CA ILE A 117 3.30 16.38 -13.82
C ILE A 117 4.44 16.09 -12.84
N LEU A 118 4.34 15.02 -12.05
CA LEU A 118 5.40 14.57 -11.16
C LEU A 118 6.71 14.36 -11.90
N LYS A 119 6.67 13.66 -13.04
CA LYS A 119 7.84 13.39 -13.88
C LYS A 119 8.57 14.67 -14.30
N GLU A 120 7.84 15.70 -14.71
CA GLU A 120 8.44 16.99 -15.06
C GLU A 120 9.01 17.72 -13.83
N LYS A 121 8.31 17.68 -12.69
CA LYS A 121 8.81 18.25 -11.42
C LYS A 121 10.11 17.59 -10.91
N LEU A 122 10.33 16.31 -11.20
CA LEU A 122 11.53 15.59 -10.78
C LEU A 122 12.72 15.78 -11.73
N LYS A 123 12.49 16.16 -13.00
CA LYS A 123 13.57 16.46 -13.95
C LYS A 123 14.21 17.83 -13.76
N ASN A 124 13.45 18.79 -13.21
CA ASN A 124 13.87 20.19 -13.06
C ASN A 124 14.54 20.45 -11.69
N LYS A 125 15.37 19.50 -11.25
CA LYS A 125 16.24 19.65 -10.08
C LYS A 125 17.63 20.07 -10.49
#